data_2b68e9442cb9c45abe8ba4f38a80e36d
#
_entry.id   2b68e9442cb9c45abe8ba4f38a80e36d
#
_cell.length_a   1.000
_cell.length_b   1.000
_cell.length_c   1.000
_cell.angle_alpha   90.00
_cell.angle_beta   90.00
_cell.angle_gamma   90.00
#
_symmetry.space_group_name_H-M   'P 1'
#
loop_
_entity.id
_entity.type
_entity.pdbx_description
1 polymer ?
#
loop_
_entity_poly.entity_id
_entity_poly.type
_entity_poly.pdbx_seq_one_letter_code
_entity_poly.pdbx_strand_id
1 'polypeptide(L)'
;MADLAGSPDEIIHQIIRLKIMAALAALPAPEMLEFTRLRAIVQASDGNLATHLNTLEHAGYIAISKDFNGKKPRTRIGITATGRAALQHHTAYLRAIIDGTAVAGPPPTQSMAEASC
;
A
#
# COMPACT_ATOMS: atom_id res chain seq x y z
N MET A 1 -19.80 -9.47 -3.17
CA MET A 1 -19.52 -9.27 -2.97
C MET A 1 -19.07 -8.69 -2.23
N ALA A 2 -18.85 -8.74 -2.00
CA ALA A 2 -18.29 -8.26 -1.27
C ALA A 2 -18.12 -7.01 -1.06
N ASP A 3 -18.23 -6.63 -0.63
CA ASP A 3 -18.14 -5.60 -0.49
C ASP A 3 -17.08 -4.96 -0.38
N LEU A 4 -16.78 -4.54 -0.62
CA LEU A 4 -15.92 -3.89 -0.92
C LEU A 4 -15.24 -3.14 0.10
N ALA A 5 -15.74 -2.21 0.78
CA ALA A 5 -15.09 -1.53 1.87
C ALA A 5 -14.79 -2.48 3.01
N GLY A 6 -15.37 -3.64 2.97
CA GLY A 6 -15.17 -4.61 4.03
C GLY A 6 -14.12 -5.66 3.74
N SER A 7 -13.37 -5.52 2.66
CA SER A 7 -12.39 -6.55 2.33
C SER A 7 -11.00 -5.95 2.16
N PRO A 8 -9.96 -6.72 2.51
CA PRO A 8 -8.60 -6.24 2.30
C PRO A 8 -8.21 -6.34 0.84
N ASP A 9 -7.21 -5.56 0.46
CA ASP A 9 -6.53 -5.78 -0.81
C ASP A 9 -5.50 -6.87 -0.58
N GLU A 10 -5.67 -8.00 -1.24
CA GLU A 10 -4.79 -9.14 -1.03
C GLU A 10 -3.35 -8.85 -1.37
N ILE A 11 -3.12 -8.00 -2.36
CA ILE A 11 -1.76 -7.65 -2.77
C ILE A 11 -1.09 -6.75 -1.72
N ILE A 12 -1.82 -5.78 -1.19
CA ILE A 12 -1.27 -4.80 -0.25
C ILE A 12 -1.29 -5.32 1.19
N HIS A 13 -2.06 -6.38 1.46
CA HIS A 13 -2.30 -6.87 2.81
C HIS A 13 -1.01 -7.24 3.55
N GLN A 14 0.04 -7.67 2.86
CA GLN A 14 1.32 -7.94 3.50
C GLN A 14 1.95 -6.65 3.98
N ILE A 15 2.49 -6.68 5.20
CA ILE A 15 2.97 -5.46 5.84
C ILE A 15 4.08 -4.76 5.05
N ILE A 16 4.99 -5.53 4.44
CA ILE A 16 6.07 -4.92 3.66
C ILE A 16 5.49 -4.18 2.45
N ARG A 17 4.54 -4.80 1.76
CA ARG A 17 3.91 -4.15 0.61
C ARG A 17 3.10 -2.93 1.01
N LEU A 18 2.42 -3.00 2.15
CA LEU A 18 1.71 -1.83 2.67
C LEU A 18 2.68 -0.69 2.95
N LYS A 19 3.83 -0.98 3.55
CA LYS A 19 4.83 0.04 3.82
C LYS A 19 5.38 0.64 2.53
N ILE A 20 5.61 -0.18 1.50
CA ILE A 20 6.07 0.30 0.21
C ILE A 20 5.04 1.26 -0.38
N MET A 21 3.79 0.86 -0.42
CA MET A 21 2.73 1.68 -1.00
C MET A 21 2.56 2.98 -0.24
N ALA A 22 2.62 2.93 1.09
CA ALA A 22 2.48 4.14 1.91
C ALA A 22 3.63 5.11 1.67
N ALA A 23 4.86 4.60 1.57
CA ALA A 23 6.02 5.44 1.31
C ALA A 23 5.92 6.13 -0.05
N LEU A 24 5.49 5.38 -1.07
CA LEU A 24 5.36 5.93 -2.41
C LEU A 24 4.21 6.92 -2.50
N ALA A 25 3.10 6.63 -1.81
CA ALA A 25 1.94 7.51 -1.84
C ALA A 25 2.19 8.84 -1.13
N ALA A 26 3.17 8.89 -0.25
CA ALA A 26 3.53 10.12 0.44
C ALA A 26 4.17 11.15 -0.49
N LEU A 27 4.65 10.71 -1.65
CA LEU A 27 5.22 11.63 -2.62
C LEU A 27 4.14 12.19 -3.53
N PRO A 28 4.23 13.48 -3.89
CA PRO A 28 3.32 14.00 -4.90
C PRO A 28 3.65 13.39 -6.26
N ALA A 29 2.63 13.08 -7.04
CA ALA A 29 2.85 12.58 -8.39
C ALA A 29 3.50 13.68 -9.23
N PRO A 30 4.42 13.37 -10.11
CA PRO A 30 4.87 12.03 -10.52
C PRO A 30 6.18 11.60 -9.89
N GLU A 31 6.49 12.05 -8.68
CA GLU A 31 7.77 11.75 -8.07
C GLU A 31 7.93 10.28 -7.79
N MET A 32 9.19 9.82 -7.80
CA MET A 32 9.54 8.43 -7.58
C MET A 32 10.64 8.35 -6.54
N LEU A 33 10.72 7.21 -5.85
CA LEU A 33 11.80 6.94 -4.90
C LEU A 33 12.82 6.01 -5.53
N GLU A 34 14.09 6.23 -5.20
CA GLU A 34 15.14 5.29 -5.58
C GLU A 34 15.02 4.00 -4.76
N PHE A 35 15.42 2.90 -5.36
CA PHE A 35 15.35 1.59 -4.73
C PHE A 35 16.07 1.57 -3.38
N THR A 36 17.27 2.15 -3.31
CA THR A 36 18.06 2.16 -2.08
C THR A 36 17.37 2.92 -0.97
N ARG A 37 16.71 4.02 -1.32
CA ARG A 37 15.97 4.82 -0.34
C ARG A 37 14.76 4.05 0.17
N LEU A 38 14.02 3.44 -0.74
CA LEU A 38 12.84 2.67 -0.37
C LEU A 38 13.23 1.49 0.51
N ARG A 39 14.33 0.82 0.18
CA ARG A 39 14.82 -0.29 0.99
C ARG A 39 15.07 0.14 2.43
N ALA A 40 15.70 1.30 2.62
CA ALA A 40 15.97 1.81 3.94
C ALA A 40 14.69 2.14 4.70
N ILE A 41 13.73 2.75 4.01
CA ILE A 41 12.46 3.14 4.63
C ILE A 41 11.70 1.92 5.13
N VAL A 42 11.62 0.87 4.32
CA VAL A 42 10.83 -0.31 4.70
C VAL A 42 11.65 -1.35 5.45
N GLN A 43 12.96 -1.13 5.57
CA GLN A 43 13.86 -2.02 6.33
C GLN A 43 13.81 -3.45 5.82
N ALA A 44 14.01 -3.60 4.51
CA ALA A 44 14.02 -4.90 3.87
C ALA A 44 15.37 -5.17 3.24
N SER A 45 15.67 -6.45 2.96
CA SER A 45 16.84 -6.80 2.18
C SER A 45 16.58 -6.51 0.70
N ASP A 46 17.64 -6.44 -0.09
CA ASP A 46 17.51 -6.20 -1.54
C ASP A 46 16.60 -7.23 -2.19
N GLY A 47 16.83 -8.51 -1.89
CA GLY A 47 16.05 -9.57 -2.51
C GLY A 47 14.60 -9.57 -2.07
N ASN A 48 14.36 -9.29 -0.80
CA ASN A 48 13.01 -9.24 -0.28
C ASN A 48 12.24 -8.08 -0.90
N LEU A 49 12.88 -6.91 -0.97
CA LEU A 49 12.25 -5.76 -1.58
C LEU A 49 11.96 -6.03 -3.06
N ALA A 50 12.93 -6.59 -3.80
CA ALA A 50 12.74 -6.87 -5.22
C ALA A 50 11.55 -7.81 -5.45
N THR A 51 11.41 -8.83 -4.60
CA THR A 51 10.29 -9.76 -4.72
C THR A 51 8.95 -9.06 -4.54
N HIS A 52 8.85 -8.21 -3.52
CA HIS A 52 7.60 -7.50 -3.28
C HIS A 52 7.32 -6.46 -4.37
N LEU A 53 8.36 -5.80 -4.89
CA LEU A 53 8.18 -4.87 -5.99
C LEU A 53 7.67 -5.56 -7.24
N ASN A 54 8.17 -6.76 -7.53
CA ASN A 54 7.67 -7.52 -8.68
C ASN A 54 6.19 -7.82 -8.54
N THR A 55 5.74 -8.21 -7.35
CA THR A 55 4.33 -8.48 -7.10
C THR A 55 3.49 -7.23 -7.33
N LEU A 56 3.95 -6.10 -6.81
CA LEU A 56 3.21 -4.84 -6.94
C LEU A 56 3.19 -4.35 -8.39
N GLU A 57 4.29 -4.53 -9.11
CA GLU A 57 4.34 -4.13 -10.51
C GLU A 57 3.42 -4.99 -11.36
N HIS A 58 3.40 -6.29 -11.12
CA HIS A 58 2.48 -7.20 -11.82
C HIS A 58 1.02 -6.84 -11.59
N ALA A 59 0.71 -6.34 -10.41
CA ALA A 59 -0.66 -5.92 -10.10
C ALA A 59 -1.02 -4.57 -10.73
N GLY A 60 -0.02 -3.87 -11.29
CA GLY A 60 -0.24 -2.56 -11.88
C GLY A 60 -0.27 -1.44 -10.87
N TYR A 61 0.20 -1.68 -9.65
CA TYR A 61 0.14 -0.70 -8.56
C TYR A 61 1.34 0.23 -8.55
N ILE A 62 2.46 -0.18 -9.13
CA ILE A 62 3.67 0.63 -9.18
C ILE A 62 4.28 0.54 -10.58
N ALA A 63 5.12 1.51 -10.88
CA ALA A 63 5.94 1.53 -12.08
C ALA A 63 7.39 1.57 -11.67
N ILE A 64 8.23 0.81 -12.36
CA ILE A 64 9.66 0.75 -12.09
C ILE A 64 10.39 1.34 -13.28
N SER A 65 11.26 2.31 -13.01
CA SER A 65 12.03 3.00 -14.02
C SER A 65 13.51 2.73 -13.78
N LYS A 66 14.20 2.27 -14.80
CA LYS A 66 15.64 2.00 -14.73
C LYS A 66 16.36 2.92 -15.69
N ASP A 67 17.28 3.71 -15.16
CA ASP A 67 18.06 4.64 -15.95
C ASP A 67 19.44 4.77 -15.33
N PHE A 68 20.14 5.83 -15.67
CA PHE A 68 21.48 6.10 -15.15
C PHE A 68 21.52 7.47 -14.54
N ASN A 69 22.23 7.55 -13.41
CA ASN A 69 22.62 8.82 -12.82
C ASN A 69 24.12 8.96 -13.09
N GLY A 70 24.45 9.64 -14.17
CA GLY A 70 25.82 9.61 -14.69
C GLY A 70 26.14 8.23 -15.23
N LYS A 71 27.15 7.57 -14.66
CA LYS A 71 27.51 6.21 -15.04
C LYS A 71 26.93 5.16 -14.14
N LYS A 72 26.21 5.55 -13.11
CA LYS A 72 25.65 4.60 -12.15
C LYS A 72 24.25 4.22 -12.55
N PRO A 73 23.93 2.92 -12.60
CA PRO A 73 22.55 2.48 -12.80
C PRO A 73 21.68 2.97 -11.66
N ARG A 74 20.46 3.33 -11.98
CA ARG A 74 19.52 3.83 -11.00
C ARG A 74 18.15 3.19 -11.23
N THR A 75 17.57 2.64 -10.17
CA THR A 75 16.21 2.11 -10.21
C THR A 75 15.33 2.98 -9.34
N ARG A 76 14.24 3.47 -9.91
CA ARG A 76 13.26 4.30 -9.19
C ARG A 76 11.89 3.67 -9.29
N ILE A 77 11.10 3.86 -8.25
CA ILE A 77 9.78 3.27 -8.13
C ILE A 77 8.76 4.39 -7.88
N GLY A 78 7.65 4.34 -8.58
CA GLY A 78 6.55 5.28 -8.41
C GLY A 78 5.23 4.54 -8.28
N ILE A 79 4.27 5.17 -7.60
CA ILE A 79 2.94 4.61 -7.46
C ILE A 79 2.11 5.02 -8.67
N THR A 80 1.28 4.11 -9.16
CA THR A 80 0.37 4.41 -10.27
C THR A 80 -0.96 4.91 -9.72
N ALA A 81 -1.81 5.45 -10.61
CA ALA A 81 -3.16 5.85 -10.21
C ALA A 81 -3.94 4.65 -9.68
N THR A 82 -3.78 3.49 -10.33
CA THR A 82 -4.40 2.25 -9.86
C THR A 82 -3.89 1.89 -8.47
N GLY A 83 -2.58 2.04 -8.23
CA GLY A 83 -2.00 1.76 -6.92
C GLY A 83 -2.52 2.70 -5.85
N ARG A 84 -2.67 3.98 -6.16
CA ARG A 84 -3.22 4.94 -5.19
C ARG A 84 -4.64 4.58 -4.83
N ALA A 85 -5.46 4.22 -5.81
CA ALA A 85 -6.85 3.82 -5.54
C ALA A 85 -6.89 2.56 -4.70
N ALA A 86 -6.04 1.57 -5.00
CA ALA A 86 -5.98 0.33 -4.24
C ALA A 86 -5.55 0.59 -2.80
N LEU A 87 -4.57 1.46 -2.60
CA LEU A 87 -4.11 1.79 -1.26
C LEU A 87 -5.20 2.50 -0.47
N GLN A 88 -5.92 3.43 -1.10
CA GLN A 88 -7.03 4.12 -0.44
C GLN A 88 -8.10 3.14 -0.01
N HIS A 89 -8.43 2.19 -0.87
CA HIS A 89 -9.41 1.16 -0.55
C HIS A 89 -8.95 0.31 0.64
N HIS A 90 -7.70 -0.13 0.62
CA HIS A 90 -7.15 -0.95 1.70
C HIS A 90 -7.07 -0.16 3.00
N THR A 91 -6.70 1.11 2.93
CA THR A 91 -6.64 1.97 4.11
C THR A 91 -8.02 2.14 4.73
N ALA A 92 -9.04 2.31 3.90
CA ALA A 92 -10.42 2.41 4.39
C ALA A 92 -10.84 1.14 5.11
N TYR A 93 -10.43 -0.02 4.57
CA TYR A 93 -10.70 -1.30 5.22
C TYR A 93 -10.03 -1.37 6.59
N LEU A 94 -8.75 -0.99 6.67
CA LEU A 94 -8.02 -1.01 7.94
C LEU A 94 -8.64 -0.05 8.95
N ARG A 95 -9.04 1.12 8.49
CA ARG A 95 -9.67 2.10 9.38
C ARG A 95 -10.99 1.57 9.92
N ALA A 96 -11.76 0.89 9.09
CA ALA A 96 -13.01 0.30 9.53
C ALA A 96 -12.77 -0.77 10.61
N ILE A 97 -11.69 -1.54 10.48
CA ILE A 97 -11.31 -2.51 11.51
C ILE A 97 -10.99 -1.79 12.81
N ILE A 98 -10.17 -0.73 12.74
CA ILE A 98 -9.77 0.03 13.92
C ILE A 98 -10.97 0.64 14.59
N ASP A 99 -11.91 1.12 13.80
CA ASP A 99 -13.12 1.76 14.32
C ASP A 99 -14.17 0.75 14.78
N GLY A 100 -13.92 -0.55 14.55
CA GLY A 100 -14.84 -1.60 14.96
C GLY A 100 -16.03 -1.78 14.05
N THR A 101 -16.02 -1.21 12.85
CA THR A 101 -17.19 -1.26 11.98
C THR A 101 -17.13 -2.38 10.96
N ALA A 102 -15.95 -2.94 10.69
CA ALA A 102 -15.82 -4.00 9.66
C ALA A 102 -15.78 -5.38 10.28
N VAL A 103 -15.28 -5.51 11.49
CA VAL A 103 -15.00 -6.82 12.07
C VAL A 103 -16.26 -7.54 12.48
N ALA A 104 -17.21 -6.81 13.01
CA ALA A 104 -18.46 -7.39 13.53
C ALA A 104 -19.56 -7.36 12.49
N GLY A 105 -19.22 -7.05 11.26
CA GLY A 105 -20.27 -6.79 10.30
C GLY A 105 -20.96 -5.53 10.73
N PRO A 106 -22.28 -5.44 10.65
CA PRO A 106 -22.93 -4.26 11.13
C PRO A 106 -22.74 -4.19 12.63
N PRO A 107 -22.41 -3.05 13.19
CA PRO A 107 -22.29 -2.92 14.63
C PRO A 107 -23.63 -3.14 15.21
N PRO A 108 -23.68 -3.74 16.25
CA PRO A 108 -24.94 -3.94 16.90
C PRO A 108 -25.52 -2.65 17.34
N THR A 109 -25.55 -2.14 17.36
CA THR A 109 -25.72 -1.28 17.58
C THR A 109 -25.44 -0.49 18.26
N GLN A 110 -25.03 -0.70 18.09
CA GLN A 110 -24.83 -0.20 18.51
C GLN A 110 -24.55 0.30 19.02
N SER A 111 -24.42 0.20 19.24
CA SER A 111 -24.32 0.51 19.62
C SER A 111 -23.92 1.18 20.06
N MET A 112 -23.80 1.10 20.16
CA MET A 112 -23.72 1.50 20.43
C MET A 112 -23.56 2.12 20.82
N ALA A 113 -23.67 2.01 21.06
CA ALA A 113 -23.83 2.36 21.24
C ALA A 113 -23.56 2.88 21.67
N GLU A 114 -23.43 2.60 21.57
CA GLU A 114 -23.44 2.84 21.72
C GLU A 114 -22.96 3.34 22.00
N ALA A 115 -22.79 3.23 22.29
CA ALA A 115 -22.55 3.47 22.25
C ALA A 115 -21.96 4.04 22.25
N SER A 116 -21.82 3.95 22.38
CA SER A 116 -21.65 4.27 22.05
C SER A 116 -21.25 4.66 21.92
N CYS A 117 -21.08 4.33 22.08
CA CYS A 117 -21.11 4.44 21.60
C CYS A 117 -20.89 4.70 21.43
#